data_70d10b3ea350e3c8909dad6d70f9309f
#
_entry.id   70d10b3ea350e3c8909dad6d70f9309f
#
_cell.length_a   1.000
_cell.length_b   1.000
_cell.length_c   1.000
_cell.angle_alpha   90.00
_cell.angle_beta   90.00
_cell.angle_gamma   90.00
#
_symmetry.space_group_name_H-M   'P 1'
#
loop_
_entity.id
_entity.type
_entity.pdbx_description
1 polymer ?
#
loop_
_entity_poly.entity_id
_entity_poly.type
_entity_poly.pdbx_seq_one_letter_code
_entity_poly.pdbx_strand_id
1 'polypeptide(L)'
;DSSRLDVAVASLFNISRSQAQKAIKNGGVSVDSKVITSPSFAVSSEMDIVFTPVKEEQKVLEKPDEIIELDYVYKDEDIAIINKPRGLVVHPAPGHKNDTLVNQLLEDESFAFKDDESENNRPGIVHRIDKDTSGLIAVALNPEAEMILGQEVREGDFHREYLALVYGSVPDRFFRVDAPLTRPNHTVRKALVDIYKGRDAITHFVTLANN
;
A
#
# COMPACT_ATOMS: atom_id res chain seq x y z
N ASP A 1 -0.34 9.64 35.48
CA ASP A 1 -1.11 8.90 34.48
C ASP A 1 -0.16 7.99 33.68
N SER A 2 -0.55 6.73 33.54
CA SER A 2 0.24 5.75 32.77
C SER A 2 -0.31 5.65 31.33
N SER A 3 0.55 5.68 30.35
CA SER A 3 0.21 5.49 28.94
C SER A 3 1.01 4.35 28.31
N ARG A 4 0.58 3.88 27.14
CA ARG A 4 1.36 2.89 26.39
C ARG A 4 2.53 3.57 25.69
N LEU A 5 3.66 2.90 25.62
CA LEU A 5 4.87 3.41 24.99
C LEU A 5 4.65 3.78 23.51
N ASP A 6 3.89 2.98 22.75
CA ASP A 6 3.60 3.28 21.34
C ASP A 6 2.78 4.59 21.16
N VAL A 7 1.93 4.90 22.12
CA VAL A 7 1.15 6.15 22.13
C VAL A 7 2.02 7.34 22.56
N ALA A 8 2.80 7.17 23.61
CA ALA A 8 3.70 8.20 24.11
C ALA A 8 4.74 8.60 23.05
N VAL A 9 5.41 7.63 22.43
CA VAL A 9 6.40 7.87 21.37
C VAL A 9 5.77 8.56 20.16
N ALA A 10 4.59 8.11 19.71
CA ALA A 10 3.89 8.74 18.59
C ALA A 10 3.61 10.22 18.86
N SER A 11 3.16 10.55 20.07
CA SER A 11 2.84 11.92 20.48
C SER A 11 4.09 12.78 20.66
N LEU A 12 5.12 12.30 21.39
CA LEU A 12 6.33 13.07 21.72
C LEU A 12 7.17 13.40 20.48
N PHE A 13 7.25 12.47 19.52
CA PHE A 13 8.12 12.61 18.35
C PHE A 13 7.37 12.91 17.05
N ASN A 14 6.06 13.20 17.14
CA ASN A 14 5.20 13.55 16.01
C ASN A 14 5.26 12.56 14.84
N ILE A 15 5.22 11.26 15.17
CA ILE A 15 5.20 10.16 14.20
C ILE A 15 3.90 9.35 14.33
N SER A 16 3.56 8.58 13.28
CA SER A 16 2.39 7.72 13.36
C SER A 16 2.58 6.62 14.42
N ARG A 17 1.49 6.16 15.02
CA ARG A 17 1.53 5.05 15.99
C ARG A 17 2.13 3.77 15.39
N SER A 18 1.91 3.54 14.10
CA SER A 18 2.50 2.41 13.37
C SER A 18 4.03 2.52 13.29
N GLN A 19 4.55 3.72 12.98
CA GLN A 19 5.98 4.00 13.00
C GLN A 19 6.57 3.85 14.40
N ALA A 20 5.88 4.36 15.43
CA ALA A 20 6.29 4.18 16.82
C ALA A 20 6.38 2.69 17.21
N GLN A 21 5.37 1.88 16.88
CA GLN A 21 5.38 0.45 17.15
C GLN A 21 6.52 -0.27 16.45
N LYS A 22 6.82 0.10 15.21
CA LYS A 22 7.91 -0.47 14.41
C LYS A 22 9.25 -0.12 15.03
N ALA A 23 9.46 1.16 15.36
CA ALA A 23 10.68 1.63 16.00
C ALA A 23 10.94 0.93 17.35
N ILE A 24 9.91 0.79 18.19
CA ILE A 24 10.01 0.08 19.47
C ILE A 24 10.44 -1.37 19.25
N LYS A 25 9.78 -2.11 18.36
CA LYS A 25 10.11 -3.50 18.05
C LYS A 25 11.53 -3.68 17.55
N ASN A 26 12.05 -2.71 16.81
CA ASN A 26 13.40 -2.72 16.26
C ASN A 26 14.47 -2.16 17.23
N GLY A 27 14.10 -1.91 18.51
CA GLY A 27 15.04 -1.45 19.52
C GLY A 27 15.43 0.03 19.43
N GLY A 28 14.71 0.83 18.63
CA GLY A 28 14.95 2.27 18.49
C GLY A 28 14.38 3.15 19.60
N VAL A 29 13.86 2.56 20.68
CA VAL A 29 13.32 3.30 21.83
C VAL A 29 13.89 2.78 23.12
N SER A 30 14.40 3.67 23.96
CA SER A 30 14.79 3.37 25.33
C SER A 30 13.95 4.18 26.32
N VAL A 31 13.72 3.58 27.48
CA VAL A 31 13.05 4.19 28.63
C VAL A 31 13.98 4.05 29.81
N ASP A 32 14.32 5.16 30.46
CA ASP A 32 15.30 5.23 31.56
C ASP A 32 16.59 4.47 31.21
N SER A 33 17.13 4.75 30.01
CA SER A 33 18.36 4.15 29.46
C SER A 33 18.27 2.65 29.15
N LYS A 34 17.09 2.02 29.20
CA LYS A 34 16.88 0.60 28.83
C LYS A 34 16.11 0.51 27.52
N VAL A 35 16.63 -0.26 26.57
CA VAL A 35 15.93 -0.53 25.31
C VAL A 35 14.68 -1.35 25.60
N ILE A 36 13.52 -0.83 25.13
CA ILE A 36 12.22 -1.49 25.26
C ILE A 36 11.75 -1.92 23.88
N THR A 37 11.40 -3.18 23.71
CA THR A 37 10.90 -3.73 22.43
C THR A 37 9.41 -4.05 22.44
N SER A 38 8.73 -3.81 23.57
CA SER A 38 7.28 -4.03 23.69
C SER A 38 6.50 -2.71 23.49
N PRO A 39 5.71 -2.56 22.42
CA PRO A 39 4.91 -1.36 22.18
C PRO A 39 3.86 -1.08 23.25
N SER A 40 3.43 -2.10 23.98
CA SER A 40 2.45 -2.00 25.07
C SER A 40 3.05 -1.71 26.44
N PHE A 41 4.37 -1.52 26.52
CA PHE A 41 5.04 -1.17 27.77
C PHE A 41 4.39 0.08 28.38
N ALA A 42 4.14 0.04 29.69
CA ALA A 42 3.51 1.14 30.40
C ALA A 42 4.57 2.18 30.77
N VAL A 43 4.33 3.44 30.40
CA VAL A 43 5.21 4.58 30.73
C VAL A 43 4.44 5.64 31.49
N SER A 44 5.13 6.36 32.38
CA SER A 44 4.62 7.55 33.07
C SER A 44 5.32 8.81 32.60
N SER A 45 4.77 9.96 32.94
CA SER A 45 5.33 11.27 32.59
C SER A 45 6.70 11.57 33.23
N GLU A 46 7.13 10.76 34.19
CA GLU A 46 8.40 10.91 34.90
C GLU A 46 9.55 10.10 34.25
N MET A 47 9.23 9.20 33.34
CA MET A 47 10.21 8.34 32.64
C MET A 47 10.85 9.09 31.48
N ASP A 48 12.15 8.94 31.35
CA ASP A 48 12.90 9.49 30.22
C ASP A 48 12.78 8.56 29.00
N ILE A 49 12.19 9.10 27.93
CA ILE A 49 11.97 8.34 26.69
C ILE A 49 12.89 8.92 25.63
N VAL A 50 13.84 8.12 25.17
CA VAL A 50 14.74 8.45 24.07
C VAL A 50 14.35 7.64 22.83
N PHE A 51 14.14 8.35 21.73
CA PHE A 51 13.88 7.77 20.41
C PHE A 51 15.10 7.96 19.53
N THR A 52 15.70 6.87 19.12
CA THR A 52 16.74 6.84 18.09
C THR A 52 16.13 6.23 16.83
N PRO A 53 15.95 7.00 15.77
CA PRO A 53 15.47 6.44 14.51
C PRO A 53 16.42 5.31 14.10
N VAL A 54 15.92 4.08 14.12
CA VAL A 54 16.66 2.94 13.56
C VAL A 54 16.58 3.14 12.04
N LYS A 55 17.71 3.43 11.40
CA LYS A 55 17.78 3.35 9.94
C LYS A 55 17.38 1.94 9.57
N GLU A 56 16.21 1.78 8.96
CA GLU A 56 15.90 0.53 8.28
C GLU A 56 17.00 0.33 7.23
N GLU A 57 17.47 -0.90 7.11
CA GLU A 57 18.19 -1.28 5.91
C GLU A 57 17.27 -0.93 4.74
N GLN A 58 17.65 0.09 3.99
CA GLN A 58 16.95 0.50 2.79
C GLN A 58 16.84 -0.75 1.93
N LYS A 59 15.62 -1.23 1.76
CA LYS A 59 15.37 -2.27 0.76
C LYS A 59 15.54 -1.60 -0.58
N VAL A 60 16.76 -1.61 -1.06
CA VAL A 60 17.06 -1.24 -2.44
C VAL A 60 16.17 -2.13 -3.31
N LEU A 61 15.38 -1.48 -4.14
CA LEU A 61 14.58 -2.20 -5.13
C LEU A 61 15.55 -2.90 -6.07
N GLU A 62 15.45 -4.21 -6.15
CA GLU A 62 16.30 -5.01 -7.02
C GLU A 62 15.78 -4.91 -8.45
N LYS A 63 16.68 -4.94 -9.42
CA LYS A 63 16.32 -5.10 -10.83
C LYS A 63 15.57 -6.40 -11.03
N PRO A 64 14.72 -6.50 -12.08
CA PRO A 64 13.99 -7.73 -12.35
C PRO A 64 14.95 -8.86 -12.73
N ASP A 65 14.64 -10.10 -12.31
CA ASP A 65 15.36 -11.30 -12.75
C ASP A 65 15.17 -11.53 -14.25
N GLU A 66 14.00 -11.25 -14.75
CA GLU A 66 13.63 -11.36 -16.16
C GLU A 66 12.93 -10.06 -16.59
N ILE A 67 13.42 -9.47 -17.66
CA ILE A 67 12.81 -8.27 -18.26
C ILE A 67 11.65 -8.71 -19.13
N ILE A 68 10.46 -8.18 -18.85
CA ILE A 68 9.27 -8.34 -19.69
C ILE A 68 8.96 -7.02 -20.40
N GLU A 69 8.47 -7.10 -21.61
CA GLU A 69 7.98 -5.93 -22.33
C GLU A 69 6.67 -5.45 -21.68
N LEU A 70 6.66 -4.20 -21.20
CA LEU A 70 5.47 -3.57 -20.62
C LEU A 70 4.61 -2.98 -21.74
N ASP A 71 3.32 -3.31 -21.73
CA ASP A 71 2.34 -2.76 -22.66
C ASP A 71 1.87 -1.36 -22.19
N TYR A 72 2.51 -0.32 -22.70
CA TYR A 72 2.17 1.07 -22.42
C TYR A 72 1.03 1.52 -23.33
N VAL A 73 -0.17 1.66 -22.76
CA VAL A 73 -1.35 2.21 -23.46
C VAL A 73 -1.26 3.72 -23.61
N TYR A 74 -0.63 4.38 -22.65
CA TYR A 74 -0.32 5.79 -22.65
C TYR A 74 0.97 6.04 -21.86
N LYS A 75 1.76 7.02 -22.29
CA LYS A 75 2.95 7.46 -21.57
C LYS A 75 3.30 8.88 -22.00
N ASP A 76 3.59 9.72 -21.01
CA ASP A 76 4.21 11.04 -21.18
C ASP A 76 5.41 11.18 -20.21
N GLU A 77 5.78 12.42 -19.85
CA GLU A 77 6.89 12.71 -18.93
C GLU A 77 6.55 12.51 -17.47
N ASP A 78 5.24 12.49 -17.13
CA ASP A 78 4.75 12.47 -15.77
C ASP A 78 4.11 11.13 -15.37
N ILE A 79 3.35 10.53 -16.29
CA ILE A 79 2.56 9.33 -16.01
C ILE A 79 2.68 8.27 -17.10
N ALA A 80 2.47 7.03 -16.71
CA ALA A 80 2.25 5.93 -17.64
C ALA A 80 0.96 5.17 -17.28
N ILE A 81 0.22 4.74 -18.29
CA ILE A 81 -0.89 3.79 -18.17
C ILE A 81 -0.42 2.48 -18.79
N ILE A 82 -0.32 1.47 -17.98
CA ILE A 82 0.20 0.17 -18.37
C ILE A 82 -0.94 -0.85 -18.34
N ASN A 83 -1.09 -1.63 -19.41
CA ASN A 83 -1.95 -2.79 -19.43
C ASN A 83 -1.25 -3.97 -18.76
N LYS A 84 -1.43 -4.07 -17.44
CA LYS A 84 -0.79 -5.12 -16.64
C LYS A 84 -1.27 -6.51 -17.06
N PRO A 85 -0.38 -7.42 -17.42
CA PRO A 85 -0.78 -8.80 -17.68
C PRO A 85 -1.25 -9.51 -16.40
N ARG A 86 -2.07 -10.54 -16.56
CA ARG A 86 -2.39 -11.48 -15.49
C ARG A 86 -1.11 -12.19 -15.03
N GLY A 87 -0.99 -12.43 -13.74
CA GLY A 87 0.17 -13.10 -13.12
C GLY A 87 1.25 -12.15 -12.62
N LEU A 88 1.32 -10.91 -13.09
CA LEU A 88 2.29 -9.93 -12.65
C LEU A 88 1.83 -9.27 -11.33
N VAL A 89 2.68 -9.31 -10.31
CA VAL A 89 2.49 -8.60 -9.03
C VAL A 89 2.86 -7.13 -9.22
N VAL A 90 2.14 -6.21 -8.58
CA VAL A 90 2.39 -4.76 -8.77
C VAL A 90 3.65 -4.30 -8.04
N HIS A 91 3.85 -4.69 -6.79
CA HIS A 91 4.98 -4.25 -5.97
C HIS A 91 5.54 -5.39 -5.12
N PRO A 92 6.80 -5.32 -4.66
CA PRO A 92 7.44 -6.37 -3.89
C PRO A 92 6.64 -6.80 -2.66
N ALA A 93 6.53 -8.10 -2.49
CA ALA A 93 5.79 -8.76 -1.42
C ALA A 93 6.47 -10.08 -1.04
N PRO A 94 6.12 -10.72 0.09
CA PRO A 94 6.64 -12.04 0.43
C PRO A 94 6.43 -13.06 -0.71
N GLY A 95 7.53 -13.62 -1.22
CA GLY A 95 7.55 -14.53 -2.37
C GLY A 95 7.69 -13.86 -3.74
N HIS A 96 7.68 -12.54 -3.81
CA HIS A 96 7.84 -11.73 -5.02
C HIS A 96 8.73 -10.52 -4.71
N LYS A 97 10.05 -10.65 -4.86
CA LYS A 97 11.01 -9.60 -4.49
C LYS A 97 11.40 -8.74 -5.68
N ASN A 98 11.64 -9.37 -6.82
CA ASN A 98 12.22 -8.81 -8.03
C ASN A 98 11.47 -9.19 -9.33
N ASP A 99 10.27 -9.77 -9.21
CA ASP A 99 9.39 -10.17 -10.29
C ASP A 99 8.11 -9.33 -10.36
N THR A 100 8.18 -8.05 -10.01
CA THR A 100 7.00 -7.18 -9.91
C THR A 100 7.02 -6.06 -10.95
N LEU A 101 5.86 -5.41 -11.17
CA LEU A 101 5.77 -4.27 -12.07
C LEU A 101 6.75 -3.15 -11.68
N VAL A 102 6.90 -2.87 -10.38
CA VAL A 102 7.86 -1.86 -9.91
C VAL A 102 9.29 -2.22 -10.33
N ASN A 103 9.69 -3.48 -10.20
CA ASN A 103 11.02 -3.91 -10.65
C ASN A 103 11.19 -3.72 -12.16
N GLN A 104 10.16 -4.00 -12.96
CA GLN A 104 10.20 -3.77 -14.42
C GLN A 104 10.35 -2.27 -14.75
N LEU A 105 9.70 -1.39 -13.99
CA LEU A 105 9.80 0.06 -14.17
C LEU A 105 11.20 0.61 -13.89
N LEU A 106 12.03 -0.06 -13.09
CA LEU A 106 13.43 0.34 -12.88
C LEU A 106 14.27 0.27 -14.17
N GLU A 107 13.86 -0.50 -15.15
CA GLU A 107 14.50 -0.56 -16.46
C GLU A 107 14.03 0.56 -17.40
N ASP A 108 12.93 1.23 -17.09
CA ASP A 108 12.42 2.36 -17.88
C ASP A 108 13.21 3.64 -17.58
N GLU A 109 13.84 4.23 -18.61
CA GLU A 109 14.68 5.43 -18.47
C GLU A 109 13.94 6.65 -17.92
N SER A 110 12.63 6.75 -18.19
CA SER A 110 11.80 7.85 -17.71
C SER A 110 11.32 7.71 -16.27
N PHE A 111 11.58 6.55 -15.63
CA PHE A 111 11.17 6.31 -14.24
C PHE A 111 12.17 6.96 -13.27
N ALA A 112 11.80 8.12 -12.71
CA ALA A 112 12.69 8.96 -11.92
C ALA A 112 12.99 8.44 -10.49
N PHE A 113 12.43 7.31 -10.11
CA PHE A 113 12.59 6.71 -8.78
C PHE A 113 13.71 5.67 -8.70
N LYS A 114 14.56 5.56 -9.71
CA LYS A 114 15.66 4.55 -9.76
C LYS A 114 16.63 4.67 -8.59
N ASP A 115 16.88 5.92 -8.17
CA ASP A 115 17.81 6.27 -7.10
C ASP A 115 17.08 6.79 -5.85
N ASP A 116 15.75 6.53 -5.77
CA ASP A 116 14.96 7.01 -4.65
C ASP A 116 15.31 6.24 -3.37
N GLU A 117 16.06 6.90 -2.50
CA GLU A 117 16.38 6.42 -1.16
C GLU A 117 15.20 6.59 -0.18
N SER A 118 14.01 6.96 -0.66
CA SER A 118 12.83 7.10 0.18
C SER A 118 12.44 5.76 0.80
N GLU A 119 11.88 5.80 1.99
CA GLU A 119 11.31 4.62 2.68
C GLU A 119 10.12 3.99 1.93
N ASN A 120 9.77 4.54 0.76
CA ASN A 120 8.65 4.10 -0.04
C ASN A 120 9.02 2.88 -0.88
N ASN A 121 8.70 1.68 -0.40
CA ASN A 121 8.88 0.42 -1.15
C ASN A 121 7.95 0.31 -2.39
N ARG A 122 7.31 1.38 -2.82
CA ARG A 122 6.30 1.40 -3.90
C ARG A 122 6.38 2.66 -4.74
N PRO A 123 7.58 3.07 -5.18
CA PRO A 123 7.74 4.31 -5.92
C PRO A 123 6.84 4.33 -7.16
N GLY A 124 6.17 5.45 -7.39
CA GLY A 124 5.26 5.65 -8.52
C GLY A 124 3.93 4.89 -8.46
N ILE A 125 3.70 4.03 -7.46
CA ILE A 125 2.48 3.21 -7.36
C ILE A 125 1.44 3.89 -6.47
N VAL A 126 0.45 4.49 -7.09
CA VAL A 126 -0.65 5.19 -6.41
C VAL A 126 -1.88 4.32 -6.18
N HIS A 127 -2.07 3.27 -6.98
CA HIS A 127 -3.10 2.25 -6.79
C HIS A 127 -2.61 0.87 -7.24
N ARG A 128 -3.41 -0.14 -7.01
CA ARG A 128 -3.05 -1.51 -7.40
C ARG A 128 -4.24 -2.33 -7.82
N ILE A 129 -3.97 -3.32 -8.66
CA ILE A 129 -4.86 -4.44 -8.95
C ILE A 129 -4.19 -5.74 -8.53
N ASP A 130 -4.95 -6.80 -8.32
CA ASP A 130 -4.40 -8.07 -7.84
C ASP A 130 -3.51 -8.77 -8.90
N LYS A 131 -2.68 -9.72 -8.46
CA LYS A 131 -1.79 -10.50 -9.32
C LYS A 131 -2.52 -11.09 -10.53
N ASP A 132 -3.67 -11.72 -10.28
CA ASP A 132 -4.43 -12.40 -11.32
C ASP A 132 -5.46 -11.51 -12.04
N THR A 133 -5.52 -10.24 -11.69
CA THR A 133 -6.30 -9.24 -12.41
C THR A 133 -5.43 -8.60 -13.50
N SER A 134 -5.90 -8.63 -14.74
CA SER A 134 -5.31 -7.89 -15.85
C SER A 134 -6.01 -6.56 -16.07
N GLY A 135 -5.36 -5.64 -16.78
CA GLY A 135 -5.93 -4.36 -17.16
C GLY A 135 -5.10 -3.16 -16.73
N LEU A 136 -5.70 -1.99 -16.85
CA LEU A 136 -5.00 -0.72 -16.74
C LEU A 136 -4.56 -0.40 -15.32
N ILE A 137 -3.33 0.02 -15.19
CA ILE A 137 -2.76 0.58 -13.98
C ILE A 137 -2.06 1.91 -14.30
N ALA A 138 -2.38 2.95 -13.55
CA ALA A 138 -1.69 4.23 -13.63
C ALA A 138 -0.46 4.22 -12.73
N VAL A 139 0.65 4.69 -13.27
CA VAL A 139 1.94 4.79 -12.59
C VAL A 139 2.44 6.22 -12.73
N ALA A 140 2.89 6.82 -11.66
CA ALA A 140 3.63 8.07 -11.70
C ALA A 140 5.08 7.77 -12.11
N LEU A 141 5.63 8.60 -12.99
CA LEU A 141 7.01 8.47 -13.45
C LEU A 141 7.99 9.34 -12.65
N ASN A 142 7.45 10.31 -11.89
CA ASN A 142 8.23 11.20 -11.03
C ASN A 142 7.50 11.50 -9.71
N PRO A 143 8.20 12.04 -8.68
CA PRO A 143 7.62 12.30 -7.36
C PRO A 143 6.47 13.32 -7.35
N GLU A 144 6.47 14.30 -8.23
CA GLU A 144 5.41 15.31 -8.33
C GLU A 144 4.11 14.67 -8.81
N ALA A 145 4.17 13.87 -9.86
CA ALA A 145 3.04 13.11 -10.36
C ALA A 145 2.54 12.09 -9.32
N GLU A 146 3.43 11.43 -8.57
CA GLU A 146 3.04 10.50 -7.48
C GLU A 146 2.26 11.23 -6.39
N MET A 147 2.68 12.43 -6.01
CA MET A 147 1.99 13.23 -5.01
C MET A 147 0.58 13.62 -5.47
N ILE A 148 0.45 14.12 -6.71
CA ILE A 148 -0.83 14.55 -7.30
C ILE A 148 -1.78 13.37 -7.45
N LEU A 149 -1.36 12.29 -8.13
CA LEU A 149 -2.19 11.10 -8.32
C LEU A 149 -2.55 10.44 -6.97
N GLY A 150 -1.61 10.44 -6.03
CA GLY A 150 -1.86 9.93 -4.68
C GLY A 150 -2.91 10.74 -3.92
N GLN A 151 -3.02 12.04 -4.18
CA GLN A 151 -4.08 12.89 -3.65
C GLN A 151 -5.43 12.56 -4.27
N GLU A 152 -5.53 12.48 -5.60
CA GLU A 152 -6.74 12.09 -6.33
C GLU A 152 -7.30 10.74 -5.84
N VAL A 153 -6.41 9.76 -5.60
CA VAL A 153 -6.80 8.46 -5.05
C VAL A 153 -7.36 8.57 -3.63
N ARG A 154 -6.78 9.44 -2.77
CA ARG A 154 -7.26 9.63 -1.38
C ARG A 154 -8.57 10.39 -1.31
N GLU A 155 -8.79 11.35 -2.19
CA GLU A 155 -10.01 12.16 -2.26
C GLU A 155 -11.17 11.41 -2.92
N GLY A 156 -10.87 10.33 -3.63
CA GLY A 156 -11.86 9.49 -4.29
C GLY A 156 -12.20 9.94 -5.72
N ASP A 157 -11.44 10.90 -6.25
CA ASP A 157 -11.64 11.43 -7.61
C ASP A 157 -11.01 10.52 -8.69
N PHE A 158 -10.18 9.56 -8.26
CA PHE A 158 -9.62 8.54 -9.13
C PHE A 158 -10.61 7.39 -9.35
N HIS A 159 -11.41 7.48 -10.40
CA HIS A 159 -12.43 6.48 -10.74
C HIS A 159 -11.83 5.22 -11.36
N ARG A 160 -12.33 4.06 -10.95
CA ARG A 160 -11.87 2.74 -11.43
C ARG A 160 -13.06 1.91 -11.86
N GLU A 161 -13.01 1.41 -13.08
CA GLU A 161 -14.02 0.50 -13.63
C GLU A 161 -13.41 -0.87 -13.91
N TYR A 162 -14.17 -1.93 -13.68
CA TYR A 162 -13.74 -3.31 -13.85
C TYR A 162 -14.79 -4.10 -14.61
N LEU A 163 -14.33 -5.00 -15.45
CA LEU A 163 -15.17 -6.07 -15.98
C LEU A 163 -14.97 -7.33 -15.13
N ALA A 164 -16.06 -7.93 -14.70
CA ALA A 164 -16.03 -9.15 -13.90
C ALA A 164 -16.99 -10.19 -14.45
N LEU A 165 -16.50 -11.40 -14.62
CA LEU A 165 -17.34 -12.58 -14.88
C LEU A 165 -17.65 -13.23 -13.53
N VAL A 166 -18.92 -13.42 -13.23
CA VAL A 166 -19.39 -14.00 -11.97
C VAL A 166 -20.16 -15.30 -12.19
N TYR A 167 -20.22 -16.14 -11.17
CA TYR A 167 -21.05 -17.34 -11.20
C TYR A 167 -22.51 -17.00 -10.84
N GLY A 168 -23.46 -17.66 -11.48
CA GLY A 168 -24.88 -17.48 -11.26
C GLY A 168 -25.46 -16.34 -12.08
N SER A 169 -26.71 -16.01 -11.81
CA SER A 169 -27.44 -14.94 -12.50
C SER A 169 -27.59 -13.74 -11.58
N VAL A 170 -27.38 -12.56 -12.14
CA VAL A 170 -27.59 -11.29 -11.44
C VAL A 170 -28.88 -10.69 -11.96
N PRO A 171 -29.96 -10.66 -11.15
CA PRO A 171 -31.29 -10.29 -11.63
C PRO A 171 -31.41 -8.81 -11.98
N ASP A 172 -30.71 -7.95 -11.26
CA ASP A 172 -30.81 -6.52 -11.44
C ASP A 172 -29.79 -6.00 -12.45
N ARG A 173 -30.22 -5.11 -13.32
CA ARG A 173 -29.34 -4.44 -14.27
C ARG A 173 -28.40 -3.45 -13.59
N PHE A 174 -28.90 -2.75 -12.58
CA PHE A 174 -28.13 -1.78 -11.80
C PHE A 174 -28.33 -2.06 -10.32
N PHE A 175 -27.24 -2.20 -9.60
CA PHE A 175 -27.30 -2.35 -8.15
C PHE A 175 -26.06 -1.75 -7.48
N ARG A 176 -26.20 -1.51 -6.18
CA ARG A 176 -25.12 -0.99 -5.33
C ARG A 176 -24.91 -1.95 -4.17
N VAL A 177 -23.68 -2.25 -3.88
CA VAL A 177 -23.29 -2.90 -2.63
C VAL A 177 -22.61 -1.87 -1.74
N ASP A 178 -23.19 -1.67 -0.56
CA ASP A 178 -22.71 -0.78 0.48
C ASP A 178 -22.48 -1.64 1.74
N ALA A 179 -21.27 -2.10 1.91
CA ALA A 179 -20.94 -3.06 2.96
C ALA A 179 -19.53 -2.79 3.50
N PRO A 180 -19.41 -2.34 4.76
CA PRO A 180 -18.10 -2.08 5.38
C PRO A 180 -17.26 -3.35 5.44
N LEU A 181 -16.01 -3.25 4.99
CA LEU A 181 -15.12 -4.39 4.84
C LEU A 181 -13.95 -4.34 5.83
N THR A 182 -13.62 -5.49 6.40
CA THR A 182 -12.44 -5.67 7.26
C THR A 182 -11.68 -6.93 6.87
N ARG A 183 -10.40 -6.97 7.28
CA ARG A 183 -9.59 -8.20 7.30
C ARG A 183 -9.26 -8.52 8.75
N PRO A 184 -9.81 -9.58 9.33
CA PRO A 184 -9.69 -9.86 10.77
C PRO A 184 -8.25 -10.15 11.20
N ASN A 185 -7.42 -10.69 10.32
CA ASN A 185 -5.99 -10.91 10.55
C ASN A 185 -5.22 -11.03 9.22
N HIS A 186 -3.89 -11.04 9.28
CA HIS A 186 -3.02 -11.13 8.10
C HIS A 186 -3.07 -12.49 7.38
N THR A 187 -3.62 -13.54 8.00
CA THR A 187 -3.74 -14.88 7.42
C THR A 187 -5.02 -15.03 6.59
N VAL A 188 -6.04 -14.20 6.84
CA VAL A 188 -7.30 -14.23 6.10
C VAL A 188 -7.14 -13.40 4.82
N ARG A 189 -7.12 -14.08 3.66
CA ARG A 189 -6.99 -13.41 2.36
C ARG A 189 -8.27 -12.70 1.91
N LYS A 190 -9.45 -13.17 2.34
CA LYS A 190 -10.75 -12.58 2.00
C LYS A 190 -11.12 -11.47 2.97
N ALA A 191 -11.64 -10.37 2.44
CA ALA A 191 -12.32 -9.38 3.24
C ALA A 191 -13.66 -9.94 3.73
N LEU A 192 -14.07 -9.54 4.94
CA LEU A 192 -15.35 -9.87 5.55
C LEU A 192 -16.15 -8.61 5.77
N VAL A 193 -17.45 -8.71 5.70
CA VAL A 193 -18.35 -7.62 6.08
C VAL A 193 -18.35 -7.51 7.61
N ASP A 194 -18.07 -6.32 8.12
CA ASP A 194 -18.09 -6.01 9.55
C ASP A 194 -18.65 -4.60 9.74
N ILE A 195 -19.89 -4.53 10.17
CA ILE A 195 -20.63 -3.27 10.37
C ILE A 195 -20.10 -2.42 11.53
N TYR A 196 -19.26 -2.97 12.41
CA TYR A 196 -18.73 -2.27 13.58
C TYR A 196 -17.29 -1.78 13.41
N LYS A 197 -16.47 -2.52 12.65
CA LYS A 197 -15.02 -2.26 12.50
C LYS A 197 -14.57 -2.20 11.06
N GLY A 198 -15.46 -2.49 10.11
CA GLY A 198 -15.18 -2.41 8.69
C GLY A 198 -14.93 -0.96 8.24
N ARG A 199 -14.13 -0.81 7.22
CA ARG A 199 -14.02 0.45 6.49
C ARG A 199 -15.13 0.54 5.48
N ASP A 200 -15.70 1.71 5.31
CA ASP A 200 -16.74 1.95 4.31
C ASP A 200 -16.25 1.49 2.93
N ALA A 201 -17.11 0.73 2.26
CA ALA A 201 -16.84 0.21 0.93
C ALA A 201 -18.14 0.19 0.12
N ILE A 202 -18.15 0.98 -0.94
CA ILE A 202 -19.30 1.12 -1.83
C ILE A 202 -18.85 0.73 -3.23
N THR A 203 -19.62 -0.15 -3.88
CA THR A 203 -19.39 -0.52 -5.27
C THR A 203 -20.72 -0.48 -6.03
N HIS A 204 -20.70 0.19 -7.17
CA HIS A 204 -21.82 0.24 -8.11
C HIS A 204 -21.60 -0.81 -9.21
N PHE A 205 -22.67 -1.50 -9.58
CA PHE A 205 -22.61 -2.56 -10.56
C PHE A 205 -23.61 -2.33 -11.70
N VAL A 206 -23.17 -2.68 -12.90
CA VAL A 206 -24.00 -2.73 -14.10
C VAL A 206 -23.90 -4.13 -14.69
N THR A 207 -25.01 -4.85 -14.76
CA THR A 207 -25.05 -6.15 -15.43
C THR A 207 -25.10 -5.94 -16.94
N LEU A 208 -24.04 -6.37 -17.64
CA LEU A 208 -23.95 -6.25 -19.09
C LEU A 208 -24.62 -7.40 -19.80
N ALA A 209 -24.50 -8.61 -19.29
CA ALA A 209 -25.12 -9.83 -19.82
C ALA A 209 -25.38 -10.85 -18.72
N ASN A 210 -26.44 -11.61 -18.85
CA ASN A 210 -26.70 -12.85 -18.12
C ASN A 210 -26.82 -13.99 -19.12
N ASN A 211 -26.22 -15.14 -18.81
CA ASN A 211 -26.35 -16.37 -19.59
C ASN A 211 -27.31 -17.33 -18.89
#